data_edb7046cffd5b88e0ece1bb52b987234
#
_entry.id   edb7046cffd5b88e0ece1bb52b987234
#
_cell.length_a   1.000
_cell.length_b   1.000
_cell.length_c   1.000
_cell.angle_alpha   90.00
_cell.angle_beta   90.00
_cell.angle_gamma   90.00
#
_symmetry.space_group_name_H-M   'P 1'
#
loop_
_entity.id
_entity.type
_entity.pdbx_description
1 polymer ?
#
loop_
_entity_poly.entity_id
_entity_poly.type
_entity_poly.pdbx_seq_one_letter_code
_entity_poly.pdbx_strand_id
1 'polypeptide(L)'
;MIAKEDEELADMISGLVKKQFFYINIDPYANAFNEEANGAGHQTDHTKMNDWIWERKYEIDSLCYPIQLAYLLYKNTGKTDQFNPTFIEGIKKILGVFETEQDHEHSPYTFVRDTTRKEDTLINDGRGAKTTFTGMTWSGFRPSDDACRYGYLVPSNMFAVVVLGYVEEIFQTILDDKEIVQKAQILKKEIQEGIQNHGRTVNQKGQTIYAYEVDGMGNATVMDDSNVPNLIAAPYLGYCSEQEEDYLQTRRTLLSKENPYFYEGKYAKGIGSSHTPKEYVWPIALAMEGMTTPDKSEKERLLNLLVATDAGTHLMHEGFDVNNPENYTREWFSWANMMFCELVMDYFDIRVEK
;
A
#
# COMPACT_ATOMS: atom_id res chain seq x y z
N MET A 1 -13.42 13.90 -3.22
CA MET A 1 -14.53 14.58 -2.54
C MET A 1 -14.50 16.08 -2.78
N ILE A 2 -13.58 16.83 -2.16
CA ILE A 2 -13.50 18.30 -2.28
C ILE A 2 -13.29 18.75 -3.73
N ALA A 3 -12.46 18.03 -4.49
CA ALA A 3 -12.20 18.32 -5.90
C ALA A 3 -13.45 18.31 -6.82
N LYS A 4 -14.56 17.73 -6.37
CA LYS A 4 -15.84 17.78 -7.10
C LYS A 4 -16.45 19.20 -7.09
N GLU A 5 -16.17 19.96 -6.04
CA GLU A 5 -16.68 21.32 -5.81
C GLU A 5 -15.60 22.40 -6.09
N ASP A 6 -14.36 21.97 -6.40
CA ASP A 6 -13.19 22.84 -6.57
C ASP A 6 -12.41 22.44 -7.84
N GLU A 7 -12.60 23.20 -8.91
CA GLU A 7 -11.97 22.93 -10.21
C GLU A 7 -10.45 23.13 -10.17
N GLU A 8 -9.94 24.11 -9.41
CA GLU A 8 -8.51 24.36 -9.27
C GLU A 8 -7.81 23.18 -8.56
N LEU A 9 -8.43 22.65 -7.50
CA LEU A 9 -7.96 21.44 -6.83
C LEU A 9 -8.01 20.22 -7.78
N ALA A 10 -9.06 20.07 -8.58
CA ALA A 10 -9.16 18.99 -9.57
C ALA A 10 -8.06 19.08 -10.62
N ASP A 11 -7.72 20.30 -11.09
CA ASP A 11 -6.61 20.55 -12.03
C ASP A 11 -5.25 20.23 -11.41
N MET A 12 -5.05 20.61 -10.16
CA MET A 12 -3.83 20.28 -9.41
C MET A 12 -3.66 18.77 -9.26
N ILE A 13 -4.71 18.04 -8.94
CA ILE A 13 -4.67 16.56 -8.85
C ILE A 13 -4.39 15.94 -10.24
N SER A 14 -5.00 16.45 -11.32
CA SER A 14 -4.69 16.01 -12.68
C SER A 14 -3.20 16.23 -13.01
N GLY A 15 -2.64 17.38 -12.62
CA GLY A 15 -1.20 17.66 -12.74
C GLY A 15 -0.33 16.68 -11.97
N LEU A 16 -0.74 16.33 -10.75
CA LEU A 16 -0.04 15.34 -9.92
C LEU A 16 -0.06 13.94 -10.57
N VAL A 17 -1.20 13.48 -11.08
CA VAL A 17 -1.29 12.21 -11.83
C VAL A 17 -0.31 12.21 -13.01
N LYS A 18 -0.30 13.29 -13.83
CA LYS A 18 0.62 13.41 -14.97
C LYS A 18 2.09 13.35 -14.53
N LYS A 19 2.44 13.95 -13.39
CA LYS A 19 3.80 13.91 -12.82
C LYS A 19 4.16 12.51 -12.33
N GLN A 20 3.25 11.79 -11.66
CA GLN A 20 3.47 10.41 -11.22
C GLN A 20 3.72 9.48 -12.41
N PHE A 21 2.92 9.57 -13.48
CA PHE A 21 3.12 8.77 -14.69
C PHE A 21 4.37 9.16 -15.47
N PHE A 22 4.81 10.41 -15.41
CA PHE A 22 6.12 10.80 -15.91
C PHE A 22 7.26 10.05 -15.18
N TYR A 23 7.21 9.95 -13.86
CA TYR A 23 8.19 9.21 -13.07
C TYR A 23 8.16 7.70 -13.32
N ILE A 24 6.99 7.09 -13.38
CA ILE A 24 6.81 5.67 -13.73
C ILE A 24 7.44 5.38 -15.10
N ASN A 25 7.33 6.31 -16.05
CA ASN A 25 7.96 6.16 -17.36
C ASN A 25 9.49 6.25 -17.33
N ILE A 26 10.08 6.86 -16.31
CA ILE A 26 11.53 6.85 -16.10
C ILE A 26 11.98 5.48 -15.57
N ASP A 27 11.39 5.02 -14.45
CA ASP A 27 11.66 3.69 -13.89
C ASP A 27 10.48 3.20 -13.02
N PRO A 28 9.74 2.17 -13.44
CA PRO A 28 8.61 1.66 -12.66
C PRO A 28 9.01 0.86 -11.41
N TYR A 29 10.30 0.59 -11.20
CA TYR A 29 10.80 -0.08 -9.98
C TYR A 29 11.23 0.90 -8.89
N ALA A 30 11.24 2.20 -9.17
CA ALA A 30 11.62 3.21 -8.17
C ALA A 30 10.38 3.68 -7.38
N ASN A 31 10.55 3.84 -6.05
CA ASN A 31 9.51 4.34 -5.15
C ASN A 31 9.64 5.85 -4.88
N ALA A 32 10.84 6.44 -5.09
CA ALA A 32 11.05 7.86 -4.87
C ALA A 32 11.90 8.51 -5.97
N PHE A 33 11.55 9.75 -6.34
CA PHE A 33 12.17 10.49 -7.43
C PHE A 33 12.58 11.90 -7.01
N ASN A 34 13.61 12.41 -7.68
CA ASN A 34 14.01 13.81 -7.63
C ASN A 34 13.04 14.66 -8.47
N GLU A 35 12.90 15.94 -8.13
CA GLU A 35 12.13 16.89 -8.92
C GLU A 35 12.74 17.10 -10.31
N GLU A 36 14.07 17.03 -10.38
CA GLU A 36 14.91 17.12 -11.59
C GLU A 36 16.04 16.08 -11.56
N ALA A 37 16.70 15.83 -12.69
CA ALA A 37 17.81 14.89 -12.80
C ALA A 37 19.08 15.46 -12.14
N ASN A 38 19.15 15.46 -10.81
CA ASN A 38 20.25 16.05 -10.04
C ASN A 38 21.13 15.03 -9.29
N GLY A 39 20.79 13.73 -9.36
CA GLY A 39 21.55 12.66 -8.72
C GLY A 39 21.51 12.68 -7.19
N ALA A 40 20.52 13.34 -6.57
CA ALA A 40 20.32 13.28 -5.12
C ALA A 40 19.72 11.95 -4.69
N GLY A 41 19.80 11.65 -3.38
CA GLY A 41 19.22 10.44 -2.76
C GLY A 41 20.25 9.32 -2.60
N HIS A 42 19.77 8.07 -2.63
CA HIS A 42 20.53 6.86 -2.31
C HIS A 42 21.36 6.32 -3.49
N GLN A 43 22.18 7.18 -4.12
CA GLN A 43 22.94 6.85 -5.33
C GLN A 43 24.02 5.77 -5.11
N THR A 44 24.33 5.41 -3.86
CA THR A 44 25.27 4.33 -3.52
C THR A 44 24.61 2.94 -3.43
N ASP A 45 23.28 2.85 -3.58
CA ASP A 45 22.58 1.57 -3.61
C ASP A 45 23.02 0.76 -4.84
N HIS A 46 23.25 -0.53 -4.64
CA HIS A 46 23.60 -1.46 -5.72
C HIS A 46 22.32 -1.93 -6.43
N THR A 47 21.82 -1.07 -7.31
CA THR A 47 20.66 -1.29 -8.19
C THR A 47 20.82 -0.39 -9.42
N LYS A 48 19.86 -0.41 -10.35
CA LYS A 48 19.93 0.40 -11.57
C LYS A 48 19.50 1.85 -11.29
N MET A 49 20.39 2.64 -10.63
CA MET A 49 20.17 4.06 -10.33
C MET A 49 20.39 4.96 -11.56
N ASN A 50 19.77 6.14 -11.54
CA ASN A 50 20.04 7.27 -12.44
C ASN A 50 19.72 8.59 -11.71
N ASP A 51 20.04 9.74 -12.32
CA ASP A 51 19.93 11.06 -11.69
C ASP A 51 18.50 11.47 -11.30
N TRP A 52 17.47 10.86 -11.88
CA TRP A 52 16.07 11.10 -11.52
C TRP A 52 15.62 10.32 -10.29
N ILE A 53 16.30 9.21 -9.96
CA ILE A 53 15.86 8.30 -8.91
C ILE A 53 16.46 8.73 -7.58
N TRP A 54 15.61 9.01 -6.58
CA TRP A 54 16.03 9.20 -5.20
C TRP A 54 16.29 7.87 -4.50
N GLU A 55 15.36 6.89 -4.66
CA GLU A 55 15.42 5.56 -4.09
C GLU A 55 14.73 4.55 -5.02
N ARG A 56 15.28 3.32 -5.12
CA ARG A 56 14.79 2.29 -6.03
C ARG A 56 14.35 1.02 -5.30
N LYS A 57 13.65 1.17 -4.18
CA LYS A 57 12.98 0.07 -3.50
C LYS A 57 11.69 -0.27 -4.25
N TYR A 58 11.58 -1.49 -4.78
CA TYR A 58 10.40 -1.89 -5.53
C TYR A 58 9.26 -2.31 -4.59
N GLU A 59 8.17 -1.59 -4.69
CA GLU A 59 6.92 -1.76 -3.96
C GLU A 59 5.76 -1.80 -4.96
N ILE A 60 4.89 -2.79 -4.87
CA ILE A 60 3.73 -2.93 -5.76
C ILE A 60 2.80 -1.71 -5.65
N ASP A 61 2.60 -1.21 -4.44
CA ASP A 61 1.68 -0.11 -4.16
C ASP A 61 2.15 1.22 -4.73
N SER A 62 3.46 1.43 -4.88
CA SER A 62 4.01 2.58 -5.61
C SER A 62 3.52 2.67 -7.06
N LEU A 63 3.11 1.54 -7.65
CA LEU A 63 2.46 1.47 -8.97
C LEU A 63 0.94 1.51 -8.91
N CYS A 64 0.34 1.10 -7.80
CA CYS A 64 -1.12 1.04 -7.62
C CYS A 64 -1.73 2.41 -7.30
N TYR A 65 -1.12 3.18 -6.40
CA TYR A 65 -1.65 4.48 -5.98
C TYR A 65 -1.83 5.50 -7.12
N PRO A 66 -0.91 5.64 -8.08
CA PRO A 66 -1.11 6.52 -9.23
C PRO A 66 -2.32 6.15 -10.08
N ILE A 67 -2.58 4.84 -10.26
CA ILE A 67 -3.78 4.36 -10.98
C ILE A 67 -5.04 4.70 -10.19
N GLN A 68 -5.05 4.43 -8.88
CA GLN A 68 -6.17 4.74 -8.01
C GLN A 68 -6.49 6.24 -8.02
N LEU A 69 -5.46 7.11 -7.88
CA LEU A 69 -5.65 8.56 -7.89
C LEU A 69 -6.26 9.03 -9.22
N ALA A 70 -5.75 8.53 -10.35
CA ALA A 70 -6.24 8.86 -11.69
C ALA A 70 -7.71 8.45 -11.88
N TYR A 71 -8.07 7.24 -11.41
CA TYR A 71 -9.42 6.70 -11.48
C TYR A 71 -10.39 7.46 -10.57
N LEU A 72 -10.03 7.69 -9.30
CA LEU A 72 -10.88 8.41 -8.35
C LEU A 72 -11.12 9.87 -8.78
N LEU A 73 -10.12 10.53 -9.36
CA LEU A 73 -10.31 11.86 -9.94
C LEU A 73 -11.40 11.82 -11.03
N TYR A 74 -11.30 10.86 -11.95
CA TYR A 74 -12.31 10.67 -13.01
C TYR A 74 -13.70 10.38 -12.42
N LYS A 75 -13.83 9.42 -11.51
CA LYS A 75 -15.14 9.03 -10.94
C LYS A 75 -15.82 10.17 -10.21
N ASN A 76 -15.07 11.02 -9.50
CA ASN A 76 -15.62 12.07 -8.67
C ASN A 76 -15.80 13.41 -9.40
N THR A 77 -15.08 13.67 -10.49
CA THR A 77 -15.11 14.96 -11.19
C THR A 77 -15.49 14.87 -12.66
N GLY A 78 -15.42 13.69 -13.26
CA GLY A 78 -15.57 13.49 -14.71
C GLY A 78 -14.35 13.91 -15.54
N LYS A 79 -13.24 14.39 -14.91
CA LYS A 79 -12.03 14.77 -15.65
C LYS A 79 -11.38 13.56 -16.31
N THR A 80 -10.89 13.74 -17.53
CA THR A 80 -10.23 12.70 -18.35
C THR A 80 -8.91 13.16 -18.95
N ASP A 81 -8.51 14.41 -18.76
CA ASP A 81 -7.29 14.98 -19.33
C ASP A 81 -5.99 14.39 -18.77
N GLN A 82 -6.07 13.71 -17.62
CA GLN A 82 -4.98 12.91 -17.06
C GLN A 82 -4.71 11.64 -17.88
N PHE A 83 -5.67 11.10 -18.62
CA PHE A 83 -5.55 9.88 -19.46
C PHE A 83 -4.88 10.17 -20.81
N ASN A 84 -3.73 10.78 -20.76
CA ASN A 84 -2.92 11.21 -21.90
C ASN A 84 -1.93 10.11 -22.38
N PRO A 85 -1.15 10.32 -23.45
CA PRO A 85 -0.16 9.34 -23.93
C PRO A 85 0.87 8.90 -22.87
N THR A 86 1.27 9.80 -21.96
CA THR A 86 2.18 9.47 -20.84
C THR A 86 1.55 8.49 -19.86
N PHE A 87 0.26 8.66 -19.58
CA PHE A 87 -0.53 7.71 -18.77
C PHE A 87 -0.60 6.34 -19.44
N ILE A 88 -0.94 6.29 -20.73
CA ILE A 88 -1.06 5.04 -21.49
C ILE A 88 0.26 4.26 -21.48
N GLU A 89 1.37 4.94 -21.75
CA GLU A 89 2.71 4.33 -21.72
C GLU A 89 3.08 3.82 -20.31
N GLY A 90 2.77 4.61 -19.28
CA GLY A 90 2.99 4.19 -17.89
C GLY A 90 2.17 2.96 -17.50
N ILE A 91 0.89 2.88 -17.92
CA ILE A 91 0.06 1.67 -17.71
C ILE A 91 0.70 0.45 -18.38
N LYS A 92 1.19 0.57 -19.62
CA LYS A 92 1.88 -0.55 -20.30
C LYS A 92 3.10 -1.02 -19.51
N LYS A 93 3.88 -0.10 -18.94
CA LYS A 93 5.03 -0.44 -18.09
C LYS A 93 4.60 -1.13 -16.80
N ILE A 94 3.58 -0.61 -16.10
CA ILE A 94 3.04 -1.23 -14.88
C ILE A 94 2.59 -2.67 -15.15
N LEU A 95 1.78 -2.89 -16.20
CA LEU A 95 1.33 -4.23 -16.59
C LEU A 95 2.52 -5.14 -16.95
N GLY A 96 3.56 -4.60 -17.59
CA GLY A 96 4.79 -5.31 -17.89
C GLY A 96 5.58 -5.71 -16.64
N VAL A 97 5.65 -4.82 -15.63
CA VAL A 97 6.28 -5.13 -14.33
C VAL A 97 5.50 -6.19 -13.59
N PHE A 98 4.17 -6.05 -13.46
CA PHE A 98 3.35 -7.05 -12.76
C PHE A 98 3.48 -8.44 -13.38
N GLU A 99 3.49 -8.55 -14.71
CA GLU A 99 3.72 -9.80 -15.42
C GLU A 99 5.13 -10.36 -15.21
N THR A 100 6.16 -9.51 -15.30
CA THR A 100 7.56 -9.92 -15.08
C THR A 100 7.76 -10.45 -13.65
N GLU A 101 7.18 -9.78 -12.68
CA GLU A 101 7.34 -10.10 -11.27
C GLU A 101 6.45 -11.27 -10.79
N GLN A 102 5.59 -11.84 -11.64
CA GLN A 102 4.98 -13.14 -11.36
C GLN A 102 6.02 -14.27 -11.38
N ASP A 103 7.12 -14.11 -12.13
CA ASP A 103 8.27 -15.02 -12.17
C ASP A 103 9.56 -14.27 -11.82
N HIS A 104 9.68 -13.89 -10.56
CA HIS A 104 10.78 -13.07 -10.06
C HIS A 104 12.18 -13.68 -10.26
N GLU A 105 12.30 -15.01 -10.33
CA GLU A 105 13.58 -15.69 -10.61
C GLU A 105 14.20 -15.22 -11.94
N HIS A 106 13.38 -14.79 -12.90
CA HIS A 106 13.83 -14.27 -14.21
C HIS A 106 13.75 -12.74 -14.30
N SER A 107 13.36 -12.05 -13.22
CA SER A 107 13.31 -10.57 -13.17
C SER A 107 14.70 -9.94 -13.30
N PRO A 108 14.83 -8.79 -13.99
CA PRO A 108 16.06 -8.00 -14.03
C PRO A 108 16.27 -7.16 -12.74
N TYR A 109 15.30 -7.15 -11.81
CA TYR A 109 15.37 -6.33 -10.61
C TYR A 109 16.27 -6.97 -9.55
N THR A 110 17.15 -6.14 -8.98
CA THR A 110 17.95 -6.47 -7.79
C THR A 110 18.13 -5.19 -6.98
N PHE A 111 18.27 -5.34 -5.65
CA PHE A 111 18.54 -4.23 -4.76
C PHE A 111 19.42 -4.68 -3.58
N VAL A 112 20.57 -4.03 -3.40
CA VAL A 112 21.43 -4.19 -2.22
C VAL A 112 21.83 -2.81 -1.71
N ARG A 113 21.65 -2.57 -0.42
CA ARG A 113 22.12 -1.37 0.29
C ARG A 113 23.17 -1.79 1.35
N ASP A 114 24.27 -1.05 1.40
CA ASP A 114 25.25 -1.20 2.46
C ASP A 114 24.70 -0.58 3.75
N THR A 115 24.17 -1.43 4.63
CA THR A 115 23.47 -1.03 5.85
C THR A 115 23.67 -2.03 6.98
N THR A 116 23.54 -1.58 8.22
CA THR A 116 23.50 -2.45 9.41
C THR A 116 22.07 -2.95 9.69
N ARG A 117 21.06 -2.33 9.11
CA ARG A 117 19.65 -2.69 9.26
C ARG A 117 19.25 -3.68 8.17
N LYS A 118 18.96 -4.91 8.58
CA LYS A 118 18.64 -6.01 7.64
C LYS A 118 17.38 -5.78 6.82
N GLU A 119 16.47 -4.98 7.33
CA GLU A 119 15.21 -4.63 6.68
C GLU A 119 15.39 -3.62 5.54
N ASP A 120 16.53 -2.93 5.45
CA ASP A 120 16.81 -1.94 4.41
C ASP A 120 17.45 -2.53 3.13
N THR A 121 17.64 -3.83 3.06
CA THR A 121 18.30 -4.49 1.93
C THR A 121 17.70 -5.87 1.65
N LEU A 122 17.82 -6.34 0.41
CA LEU A 122 17.38 -7.67 0.03
C LEU A 122 18.50 -8.69 0.22
N ILE A 123 18.13 -9.89 0.65
CA ILE A 123 19.04 -11.07 0.74
C ILE A 123 19.31 -11.67 -0.64
N ASN A 124 20.16 -12.70 -0.72
CA ASN A 124 20.47 -13.45 -1.96
C ASN A 124 20.95 -12.53 -3.09
N ASP A 125 21.99 -11.73 -2.82
CA ASP A 125 22.58 -10.79 -3.78
C ASP A 125 21.56 -9.81 -4.37
N GLY A 126 20.63 -9.36 -3.51
CA GLY A 126 19.61 -8.38 -3.88
C GLY A 126 18.37 -8.95 -4.56
N ARG A 127 18.22 -10.26 -4.64
CA ARG A 127 17.05 -10.92 -5.25
C ARG A 127 15.91 -11.20 -4.26
N GLY A 128 16.12 -10.98 -2.96
CA GLY A 128 15.14 -11.34 -1.93
C GLY A 128 15.05 -12.84 -1.66
N ALA A 129 13.99 -13.26 -0.99
CA ALA A 129 13.73 -14.68 -0.72
C ALA A 129 13.35 -15.43 -2.01
N LYS A 130 13.73 -16.71 -2.08
CA LYS A 130 13.27 -17.58 -3.17
C LYS A 130 11.76 -17.75 -3.14
N THR A 131 11.15 -17.79 -4.30
CA THR A 131 9.70 -17.98 -4.48
C THR A 131 9.45 -19.04 -5.54
N THR A 132 8.22 -19.59 -5.55
CA THR A 132 7.69 -20.35 -6.68
C THR A 132 6.48 -19.61 -7.24
N PHE A 133 6.23 -19.78 -8.54
CA PHE A 133 5.10 -19.12 -9.21
C PHE A 133 3.76 -19.39 -8.50
N THR A 134 3.03 -18.34 -8.23
CA THR A 134 1.71 -18.39 -7.57
C THR A 134 0.60 -17.73 -8.39
N GLY A 135 0.96 -16.96 -9.43
CA GLY A 135 0.08 -16.01 -10.11
C GLY A 135 0.09 -14.62 -9.50
N MET A 136 0.53 -14.43 -8.24
CA MET A 136 0.74 -13.11 -7.64
C MET A 136 1.99 -12.44 -8.19
N THR A 137 2.04 -11.11 -8.15
CA THR A 137 3.24 -10.33 -8.48
C THR A 137 4.11 -10.12 -7.24
N TRP A 138 5.43 -10.25 -7.41
CA TRP A 138 6.42 -10.16 -6.34
C TRP A 138 6.66 -8.69 -5.92
N SER A 139 7.02 -8.46 -4.67
CA SER A 139 7.44 -7.17 -4.11
C SER A 139 8.75 -7.33 -3.35
N GLY A 140 9.68 -6.38 -3.55
CA GLY A 140 10.92 -6.35 -2.78
C GLY A 140 10.72 -5.80 -1.38
N PHE A 141 9.90 -4.77 -1.28
CA PHE A 141 9.69 -4.01 -0.05
C PHE A 141 8.21 -3.85 0.27
N ARG A 142 7.94 -3.60 1.53
CA ARG A 142 6.63 -3.27 2.10
C ARG A 142 6.37 -1.77 1.97
N PRO A 143 5.12 -1.31 2.10
CA PRO A 143 4.81 0.13 2.16
C PRO A 143 5.50 0.89 3.29
N SER A 144 6.12 0.19 4.23
CA SER A 144 6.95 0.73 5.33
C SER A 144 8.44 0.84 4.99
N ASP A 145 8.84 0.68 3.73
CA ASP A 145 10.23 0.61 3.24
C ASP A 145 11.03 -0.62 3.71
N ASP A 146 10.45 -1.51 4.51
CA ASP A 146 11.11 -2.70 5.02
C ASP A 146 11.06 -3.84 3.98
N ALA A 147 12.17 -4.55 3.80
CA ALA A 147 12.27 -5.68 2.88
C ALA A 147 11.25 -6.79 3.23
N CYS A 148 10.56 -7.30 2.21
CA CYS A 148 9.68 -8.45 2.36
C CYS A 148 10.49 -9.68 2.78
N ARG A 149 9.96 -10.43 3.75
CA ARG A 149 10.52 -11.71 4.18
C ARG A 149 10.25 -12.81 3.16
N TYR A 150 9.03 -12.82 2.60
CA TYR A 150 8.60 -13.69 1.51
C TYR A 150 8.08 -12.80 0.37
N GLY A 151 8.48 -13.02 -0.81
CA GLY A 151 8.32 -12.04 -1.91
C GLY A 151 6.88 -11.71 -2.32
N TYR A 152 5.88 -12.55 -2.03
CA TYR A 152 4.49 -12.22 -2.37
C TYR A 152 3.78 -11.54 -1.18
N LEU A 153 3.75 -10.21 -1.21
CA LEU A 153 3.04 -9.36 -0.25
C LEU A 153 1.54 -9.36 -0.60
N VAL A 154 0.75 -10.09 0.19
CA VAL A 154 -0.66 -10.35 -0.11
C VAL A 154 -1.51 -9.08 -0.14
N PRO A 155 -1.45 -8.13 0.83
CA PRO A 155 -2.27 -6.93 0.77
C PRO A 155 -1.94 -6.02 -0.42
N SER A 156 -0.69 -5.94 -0.86
CA SER A 156 -0.34 -5.19 -2.08
C SER A 156 -0.84 -5.90 -3.35
N ASN A 157 -0.87 -7.23 -3.38
CA ASN A 157 -1.50 -7.99 -4.45
C ASN A 157 -3.04 -7.82 -4.47
N MET A 158 -3.69 -7.71 -3.30
CA MET A 158 -5.11 -7.34 -3.21
C MET A 158 -5.37 -5.98 -3.84
N PHE A 159 -4.51 -5.00 -3.56
CA PHE A 159 -4.60 -3.67 -4.17
C PHE A 159 -4.35 -3.70 -5.68
N ALA A 160 -3.38 -4.50 -6.15
CA ALA A 160 -3.14 -4.72 -7.57
C ALA A 160 -4.39 -5.26 -8.30
N VAL A 161 -5.11 -6.24 -7.72
CA VAL A 161 -6.39 -6.74 -8.27
C VAL A 161 -7.41 -5.63 -8.44
N VAL A 162 -7.54 -4.74 -7.46
CA VAL A 162 -8.48 -3.61 -7.49
C VAL A 162 -8.12 -2.63 -8.60
N VAL A 163 -6.87 -2.17 -8.65
CA VAL A 163 -6.45 -1.17 -9.64
C VAL A 163 -6.41 -1.71 -11.05
N LEU A 164 -6.19 -3.01 -11.25
CA LEU A 164 -6.35 -3.65 -12.56
C LEU A 164 -7.80 -3.61 -13.05
N GLY A 165 -8.78 -3.66 -12.13
CA GLY A 165 -10.18 -3.38 -12.45
C GLY A 165 -10.41 -1.94 -12.89
N TYR A 166 -9.72 -0.97 -12.29
CA TYR A 166 -9.77 0.44 -12.72
C TYR A 166 -9.14 0.64 -14.11
N VAL A 167 -8.01 -0.02 -14.39
CA VAL A 167 -7.39 -0.02 -15.73
C VAL A 167 -8.37 -0.59 -16.76
N GLU A 168 -8.99 -1.74 -16.46
CA GLU A 168 -10.00 -2.35 -17.33
C GLU A 168 -11.11 -1.35 -17.67
N GLU A 169 -11.72 -0.70 -16.67
CA GLU A 169 -12.80 0.27 -16.87
C GLU A 169 -12.35 1.48 -17.71
N ILE A 170 -11.20 2.10 -17.37
CA ILE A 170 -10.68 3.28 -18.09
C ILE A 170 -10.44 2.95 -19.56
N PHE A 171 -9.78 1.82 -19.85
CA PHE A 171 -9.42 1.47 -21.22
C PHE A 171 -10.59 0.88 -22.02
N GLN A 172 -11.61 0.35 -21.36
CA GLN A 172 -12.84 -0.09 -22.02
C GLN A 172 -13.79 1.05 -22.34
N THR A 173 -13.90 2.08 -21.45
CA THR A 173 -14.95 3.10 -21.54
C THR A 173 -14.46 4.44 -22.08
N ILE A 174 -13.15 4.77 -21.94
CA ILE A 174 -12.61 6.10 -22.26
C ILE A 174 -11.59 6.03 -23.40
N LEU A 175 -10.62 5.10 -23.32
CA LEU A 175 -9.47 5.05 -24.23
C LEU A 175 -9.62 4.03 -25.38
N ASP A 176 -10.57 3.10 -25.31
CA ASP A 176 -10.89 2.05 -26.30
C ASP A 176 -9.65 1.25 -26.76
N ASP A 177 -8.83 0.75 -25.82
CA ASP A 177 -7.67 -0.11 -26.12
C ASP A 177 -7.91 -1.54 -25.61
N LYS A 178 -8.33 -2.42 -26.51
CA LYS A 178 -8.68 -3.83 -26.21
C LYS A 178 -7.49 -4.67 -25.75
N GLU A 179 -6.29 -4.35 -26.19
CA GLU A 179 -5.08 -5.11 -25.82
C GLU A 179 -4.74 -4.88 -24.33
N ILE A 180 -4.79 -3.62 -23.90
CA ILE A 180 -4.59 -3.27 -22.49
C ILE A 180 -5.69 -3.85 -21.62
N VAL A 181 -6.96 -3.78 -22.04
CA VAL A 181 -8.11 -4.39 -21.35
C VAL A 181 -7.87 -5.88 -21.15
N GLN A 182 -7.54 -6.62 -22.21
CA GLN A 182 -7.31 -8.05 -22.14
C GLN A 182 -6.14 -8.40 -21.20
N LYS A 183 -5.04 -7.66 -21.28
CA LYS A 183 -3.87 -7.88 -20.42
C LYS A 183 -4.21 -7.61 -18.95
N ALA A 184 -4.92 -6.53 -18.63
CA ALA A 184 -5.37 -6.22 -17.28
C ALA A 184 -6.30 -7.30 -16.72
N GLN A 185 -7.24 -7.81 -17.53
CA GLN A 185 -8.15 -8.91 -17.14
C GLN A 185 -7.40 -10.21 -16.81
N ILE A 186 -6.41 -10.58 -17.62
CA ILE A 186 -5.60 -11.79 -17.41
C ILE A 186 -4.83 -11.66 -16.10
N LEU A 187 -4.05 -10.58 -15.92
CA LEU A 187 -3.27 -10.34 -14.71
C LEU A 187 -4.14 -10.27 -13.46
N LYS A 188 -5.26 -9.54 -13.52
CA LYS A 188 -6.23 -9.46 -12.42
C LYS A 188 -6.72 -10.83 -11.99
N LYS A 189 -7.08 -11.69 -12.96
CA LYS A 189 -7.56 -13.04 -12.70
C LYS A 189 -6.46 -13.91 -12.09
N GLU A 190 -5.26 -13.91 -12.66
CA GLU A 190 -4.13 -14.72 -12.19
C GLU A 190 -3.71 -14.32 -10.77
N ILE A 191 -3.60 -13.01 -10.48
CA ILE A 191 -3.28 -12.52 -9.14
C ILE A 191 -4.38 -12.90 -8.14
N GLN A 192 -5.65 -12.74 -8.51
CA GLN A 192 -6.78 -13.10 -7.65
C GLN A 192 -6.80 -14.61 -7.35
N GLU A 193 -6.59 -15.47 -8.34
CA GLU A 193 -6.45 -16.92 -8.16
C GLU A 193 -5.22 -17.25 -7.30
N GLY A 194 -4.11 -16.54 -7.49
CA GLY A 194 -2.91 -16.65 -6.66
C GLY A 194 -3.18 -16.36 -5.18
N ILE A 195 -3.89 -15.27 -4.88
CA ILE A 195 -4.30 -14.93 -3.51
C ILE A 195 -5.23 -16.02 -2.94
N GLN A 196 -6.19 -16.51 -3.73
CA GLN A 196 -7.13 -17.54 -3.28
C GLN A 196 -6.45 -18.86 -2.95
N ASN A 197 -5.45 -19.27 -3.72
CA ASN A 197 -4.78 -20.56 -3.62
C ASN A 197 -3.58 -20.55 -2.67
N HIS A 198 -2.90 -19.42 -2.51
CA HIS A 198 -1.63 -19.30 -1.79
C HIS A 198 -1.61 -18.20 -0.72
N GLY A 199 -2.48 -17.20 -0.81
CA GLY A 199 -2.50 -16.02 0.08
C GLY A 199 -3.21 -16.25 1.43
N ARG A 200 -3.53 -17.50 1.79
CA ARG A 200 -4.22 -17.87 3.02
C ARG A 200 -3.36 -18.75 3.92
N THR A 201 -3.62 -18.65 5.22
CA THR A 201 -2.99 -19.47 6.26
C THR A 201 -4.01 -19.73 7.37
N VAL A 202 -3.57 -20.32 8.48
CA VAL A 202 -4.42 -20.53 9.67
C VAL A 202 -3.84 -19.81 10.87
N ASN A 203 -4.71 -19.23 11.71
CA ASN A 203 -4.33 -18.65 12.99
C ASN A 203 -4.14 -19.75 14.07
N GLN A 204 -3.74 -19.35 15.28
CA GLN A 204 -3.52 -20.28 16.40
C GLN A 204 -4.78 -21.09 16.81
N LYS A 205 -5.97 -20.64 16.40
CA LYS A 205 -7.24 -21.33 16.63
C LYS A 205 -7.64 -22.27 15.49
N GLY A 206 -6.81 -22.39 14.45
CA GLY A 206 -7.08 -23.18 13.25
C GLY A 206 -8.11 -22.55 12.30
N GLN A 207 -8.38 -21.25 12.42
CA GLN A 207 -9.30 -20.54 11.54
C GLN A 207 -8.54 -20.02 10.32
N THR A 208 -9.14 -20.07 9.14
CA THR A 208 -8.57 -19.52 7.90
C THR A 208 -8.51 -18.00 7.98
N ILE A 209 -7.35 -17.44 7.64
CA ILE A 209 -7.08 -16.02 7.58
C ILE A 209 -6.24 -15.69 6.35
N TYR A 210 -6.21 -14.44 5.92
CA TYR A 210 -5.22 -13.98 4.96
C TYR A 210 -3.83 -13.94 5.59
N ALA A 211 -2.83 -14.43 4.86
CA ALA A 211 -1.42 -14.26 5.21
C ALA A 211 -0.96 -12.85 4.81
N TYR A 212 0.03 -12.30 5.51
CA TYR A 212 0.63 -11.02 5.10
C TYR A 212 1.62 -11.18 3.95
N GLU A 213 2.51 -12.17 4.05
CA GLU A 213 3.44 -12.55 2.99
C GLU A 213 3.47 -14.07 2.82
N VAL A 214 3.70 -14.52 1.58
CA VAL A 214 3.89 -15.93 1.24
C VAL A 214 5.00 -16.09 0.19
N ASP A 215 5.54 -17.31 0.03
CA ASP A 215 6.59 -17.63 -0.94
C ASP A 215 6.16 -18.61 -2.04
N GLY A 216 4.92 -19.12 -1.98
CA GLY A 216 4.42 -20.16 -2.87
C GLY A 216 4.91 -21.59 -2.55
N MET A 217 5.80 -21.76 -1.56
CA MET A 217 6.35 -23.06 -1.14
C MET A 217 5.72 -23.56 0.18
N GLY A 218 4.68 -22.89 0.66
CA GLY A 218 3.96 -23.23 1.88
C GLY A 218 4.38 -22.40 3.11
N ASN A 219 5.31 -21.46 2.98
CA ASN A 219 5.62 -20.52 4.05
C ASN A 219 4.69 -19.30 3.99
N ALA A 220 4.28 -18.84 5.18
CA ALA A 220 3.38 -17.70 5.34
C ALA A 220 3.71 -16.92 6.62
N THR A 221 3.44 -15.62 6.64
CA THR A 221 3.51 -14.79 7.86
C THR A 221 2.11 -14.45 8.36
N VAL A 222 1.92 -14.57 9.68
CA VAL A 222 0.75 -14.05 10.39
C VAL A 222 1.18 -12.77 11.09
N MET A 223 0.96 -11.66 10.43
CA MET A 223 1.24 -10.30 10.92
C MET A 223 0.44 -9.28 10.11
N ASP A 224 0.45 -8.04 10.53
CA ASP A 224 0.13 -6.88 9.71
C ASP A 224 1.10 -5.76 10.05
N ASP A 225 1.34 -4.88 9.10
CA ASP A 225 2.10 -3.65 9.25
C ASP A 225 1.14 -2.45 9.24
N SER A 226 1.55 -1.36 9.85
CA SER A 226 0.70 -0.17 9.97
C SER A 226 0.46 0.56 8.65
N ASN A 227 1.39 0.49 7.70
CA ASN A 227 1.28 1.19 6.43
C ASN A 227 0.30 0.50 5.46
N VAL A 228 -0.44 1.31 4.72
CA VAL A 228 -1.40 0.85 3.70
C VAL A 228 -0.71 0.78 2.34
N PRO A 229 -0.89 -0.31 1.58
CA PRO A 229 -1.79 -1.44 1.78
C PRO A 229 -1.36 -2.42 2.88
N ASN A 230 -2.29 -2.75 3.75
CA ASN A 230 -2.17 -3.81 4.74
C ASN A 230 -3.45 -4.65 4.77
N LEU A 231 -3.47 -5.73 5.55
CA LEU A 231 -4.61 -6.64 5.56
C LEU A 231 -5.87 -6.01 6.18
N ILE A 232 -5.70 -5.14 7.19
CA ILE A 232 -6.82 -4.40 7.77
C ILE A 232 -7.47 -3.48 6.73
N ALA A 233 -6.69 -2.93 5.80
CA ALA A 233 -7.18 -2.01 4.77
C ALA A 233 -7.89 -2.71 3.59
N ALA A 234 -7.95 -4.03 3.51
CA ALA A 234 -8.50 -4.73 2.34
C ALA A 234 -9.91 -4.24 1.92
N PRO A 235 -10.88 -4.00 2.83
CA PRO A 235 -12.17 -3.42 2.46
C PRO A 235 -12.08 -1.94 2.04
N TYR A 236 -11.24 -1.16 2.72
CA TYR A 236 -11.00 0.24 2.36
C TYR A 236 -10.45 0.38 0.94
N LEU A 237 -9.54 -0.50 0.54
CA LEU A 237 -9.00 -0.57 -0.82
C LEU A 237 -10.03 -1.05 -1.85
N GLY A 238 -11.10 -1.73 -1.41
CA GLY A 238 -12.16 -2.25 -2.27
C GLY A 238 -11.96 -3.70 -2.71
N TYR A 239 -11.05 -4.44 -2.07
CA TYR A 239 -10.78 -5.83 -2.42
C TYR A 239 -11.85 -6.80 -1.93
N CYS A 240 -12.37 -6.62 -0.72
CA CYS A 240 -13.37 -7.46 -0.10
C CYS A 240 -14.41 -6.64 0.68
N SER A 241 -15.49 -7.31 1.12
CA SER A 241 -16.46 -6.71 2.04
C SER A 241 -15.94 -6.73 3.48
N GLU A 242 -16.27 -5.70 4.27
CA GLU A 242 -16.06 -5.67 5.72
C GLU A 242 -16.76 -6.83 6.47
N GLN A 243 -17.72 -7.51 5.82
CA GLN A 243 -18.49 -8.61 6.38
C GLN A 243 -18.01 -9.98 5.90
N GLU A 244 -17.00 -10.06 5.06
CA GLU A 244 -16.44 -11.32 4.58
C GLU A 244 -15.80 -12.10 5.73
N GLU A 245 -16.12 -13.40 5.87
CA GLU A 245 -15.70 -14.20 7.02
C GLU A 245 -14.17 -14.30 7.14
N ASP A 246 -13.45 -14.58 6.03
CA ASP A 246 -11.99 -14.67 6.03
C ASP A 246 -11.36 -13.31 6.47
N TYR A 247 -11.94 -12.18 6.04
CA TYR A 247 -11.50 -10.86 6.48
C TYR A 247 -11.78 -10.62 7.97
N LEU A 248 -12.98 -10.96 8.44
CA LEU A 248 -13.34 -10.80 9.86
C LEU A 248 -12.44 -11.63 10.78
N GLN A 249 -12.10 -12.87 10.38
CA GLN A 249 -11.16 -13.71 11.12
C GLN A 249 -9.74 -13.13 11.09
N THR A 250 -9.30 -12.63 9.92
CA THR A 250 -8.02 -11.94 9.75
C THR A 250 -7.95 -10.73 10.66
N ARG A 251 -8.94 -9.83 10.61
CA ARG A 251 -9.01 -8.63 11.45
C ARG A 251 -8.93 -8.96 12.94
N ARG A 252 -9.71 -9.95 13.43
CA ARG A 252 -9.69 -10.37 14.83
C ARG A 252 -8.32 -10.90 15.26
N THR A 253 -7.66 -11.64 14.38
CA THR A 253 -6.32 -12.18 14.62
C THR A 253 -5.28 -11.07 14.68
N LEU A 254 -5.31 -10.14 13.74
CA LEU A 254 -4.31 -9.06 13.62
C LEU A 254 -4.45 -7.98 14.68
N LEU A 255 -5.65 -7.75 15.19
CA LEU A 255 -5.92 -6.88 16.36
C LEU A 255 -5.79 -7.64 17.69
N SER A 256 -4.88 -8.61 17.74
CA SER A 256 -4.54 -9.40 18.93
C SER A 256 -3.03 -9.65 19.00
N LYS A 257 -2.58 -10.28 20.10
CA LYS A 257 -1.18 -10.65 20.32
C LYS A 257 -0.65 -11.74 19.37
N GLU A 258 -1.47 -12.28 18.48
CA GLU A 258 -1.01 -13.15 17.39
C GLU A 258 -0.27 -12.33 16.31
N ASN A 259 -0.59 -11.05 16.16
CA ASN A 259 0.22 -10.11 15.37
C ASN A 259 1.38 -9.61 16.23
N PRO A 260 2.66 -9.87 15.86
CA PRO A 260 3.84 -9.45 16.63
C PRO A 260 3.99 -7.92 16.73
N TYR A 261 3.29 -7.17 15.87
CA TYR A 261 3.28 -5.70 15.87
C TYR A 261 2.02 -5.10 16.50
N PHE A 262 1.16 -5.92 17.11
CA PHE A 262 0.06 -5.42 17.90
C PHE A 262 0.53 -5.10 19.31
N TYR A 263 0.49 -3.85 19.69
CA TYR A 263 0.90 -3.34 20.99
C TYR A 263 -0.30 -2.86 21.80
N GLU A 264 -0.22 -3.04 23.10
CA GLU A 264 -1.25 -2.60 24.05
C GLU A 264 -0.57 -2.05 25.31
N GLY A 265 -0.89 -0.82 25.66
CA GLY A 265 -0.34 -0.13 26.82
C GLY A 265 -1.38 0.74 27.54
N LYS A 266 -0.88 1.67 28.34
CA LYS A 266 -1.72 2.50 29.21
C LYS A 266 -2.64 3.45 28.43
N TYR A 267 -2.17 4.02 27.31
CA TYR A 267 -2.89 5.07 26.58
C TYR A 267 -3.50 4.59 25.29
N ALA A 268 -2.89 3.61 24.63
CA ALA A 268 -3.34 3.11 23.33
C ALA A 268 -3.14 1.60 23.17
N LYS A 269 -3.87 1.04 22.20
CA LYS A 269 -3.61 -0.27 21.62
C LYS A 269 -3.84 -0.19 20.12
N GLY A 270 -3.04 -0.89 19.34
CA GLY A 270 -3.15 -0.90 17.88
C GLY A 270 -1.94 -1.55 17.22
N ILE A 271 -1.87 -1.44 15.91
CA ILE A 271 -0.80 -1.99 15.09
C ILE A 271 0.32 -0.96 14.96
N GLY A 272 1.55 -1.39 15.15
CA GLY A 272 2.78 -0.68 14.86
C GLY A 272 3.51 -1.25 13.65
N SER A 273 4.82 -1.06 13.59
CA SER A 273 5.66 -1.51 12.48
C SER A 273 7.03 -1.97 12.97
N SER A 274 7.71 -2.81 12.18
CA SER A 274 9.14 -3.08 12.35
C SER A 274 10.00 -1.84 12.08
N HIS A 275 9.44 -0.85 11.42
CA HIS A 275 10.12 0.41 11.05
C HIS A 275 10.36 1.35 12.24
N THR A 276 9.53 1.28 13.27
CA THR A 276 9.63 2.12 14.49
C THR A 276 9.97 1.29 15.72
N PRO A 277 10.33 1.92 16.87
CA PRO A 277 10.59 1.19 18.11
C PRO A 277 9.43 0.30 18.53
N LYS A 278 9.74 -0.76 19.29
CA LYS A 278 8.71 -1.62 19.90
C LYS A 278 7.79 -0.80 20.80
N GLU A 279 6.53 -1.26 20.93
CA GLU A 279 5.46 -0.59 21.69
C GLU A 279 5.02 0.76 21.11
N TYR A 280 5.43 1.07 19.87
CA TYR A 280 4.90 2.21 19.13
C TYR A 280 3.76 1.77 18.23
N VAL A 281 2.60 2.41 18.38
CA VAL A 281 1.45 2.28 17.47
C VAL A 281 1.42 3.46 16.50
N TRP A 282 0.88 3.22 15.32
CA TRP A 282 0.85 4.25 14.29
C TRP A 282 -0.56 4.86 14.16
N PRO A 283 -0.68 6.21 14.17
CA PRO A 283 -1.95 6.88 13.92
C PRO A 283 -2.62 6.45 12.61
N ILE A 284 -1.86 6.18 11.55
CA ILE A 284 -2.40 5.67 10.26
C ILE A 284 -3.11 4.32 10.44
N ALA A 285 -2.57 3.41 11.26
CA ALA A 285 -3.20 2.12 11.52
C ALA A 285 -4.47 2.25 12.35
N LEU A 286 -4.49 3.16 13.35
CA LEU A 286 -5.68 3.47 14.13
C LEU A 286 -6.78 4.11 13.28
N ALA A 287 -6.42 5.01 12.38
CA ALA A 287 -7.35 5.60 11.43
C ALA A 287 -7.93 4.53 10.48
N MET A 288 -7.08 3.64 9.97
CA MET A 288 -7.52 2.53 9.11
C MET A 288 -8.42 1.53 9.84
N GLU A 289 -8.14 1.24 11.12
CA GLU A 289 -9.01 0.43 11.96
C GLU A 289 -10.43 1.03 12.04
N GLY A 290 -10.52 2.37 12.16
CA GLY A 290 -11.77 3.11 12.13
C GLY A 290 -12.46 3.11 10.76
N MET A 291 -11.69 3.29 9.68
CA MET A 291 -12.21 3.31 8.30
C MET A 291 -12.82 1.97 7.87
N THR A 292 -12.40 0.87 8.49
CA THR A 292 -12.80 -0.50 8.13
C THR A 292 -13.70 -1.16 9.17
N THR A 293 -14.39 -0.39 10.00
CA THR A 293 -15.43 -0.88 10.90
C THR A 293 -16.78 -0.22 10.59
N PRO A 294 -17.89 -0.96 10.56
CA PRO A 294 -19.24 -0.37 10.46
C PRO A 294 -19.73 0.23 11.80
N ASP A 295 -19.06 -0.07 12.92
CA ASP A 295 -19.46 0.40 14.24
C ASP A 295 -19.08 1.88 14.46
N LYS A 296 -20.08 2.74 14.45
CA LYS A 296 -19.90 4.18 14.62
C LYS A 296 -19.33 4.55 16.00
N SER A 297 -19.61 3.76 17.04
CA SER A 297 -19.07 3.98 18.38
C SER A 297 -17.59 3.67 18.45
N GLU A 298 -17.14 2.67 17.70
CA GLU A 298 -15.73 2.33 17.59
C GLU A 298 -14.96 3.39 16.77
N LYS A 299 -15.55 3.93 15.69
CA LYS A 299 -14.98 5.08 14.96
C LYS A 299 -14.79 6.28 15.88
N GLU A 300 -15.80 6.63 16.67
CA GLU A 300 -15.74 7.73 17.62
C GLU A 300 -14.66 7.51 18.70
N ARG A 301 -14.56 6.28 19.22
CA ARG A 301 -13.50 5.90 20.16
C ARG A 301 -12.11 6.11 19.57
N LEU A 302 -11.88 5.69 18.33
CA LEU A 302 -10.60 5.83 17.64
C LEU A 302 -10.27 7.30 17.31
N LEU A 303 -11.25 8.09 16.89
CA LEU A 303 -11.07 9.54 16.69
C LEU A 303 -10.67 10.22 18.00
N ASN A 304 -11.35 9.92 19.10
CA ASN A 304 -11.02 10.49 20.42
C ASN A 304 -9.63 10.03 20.89
N LEU A 305 -9.24 8.77 20.61
CA LEU A 305 -7.92 8.27 20.91
C LEU A 305 -6.84 9.04 20.15
N LEU A 306 -7.00 9.21 18.83
CA LEU A 306 -6.06 9.94 17.98
C LEU A 306 -5.85 11.38 18.46
N VAL A 307 -6.95 12.08 18.82
CA VAL A 307 -6.88 13.45 19.38
C VAL A 307 -6.21 13.45 20.75
N ALA A 308 -6.47 12.45 21.59
CA ALA A 308 -5.89 12.39 22.93
C ALA A 308 -4.41 12.01 22.98
N THR A 309 -3.85 11.51 21.87
CA THR A 309 -2.46 11.02 21.76
C THR A 309 -1.60 11.85 20.81
N ASP A 310 -2.01 13.06 20.49
CA ASP A 310 -1.29 14.01 19.64
C ASP A 310 -0.12 14.74 20.35
N ALA A 311 0.15 14.42 21.59
CA ALA A 311 1.18 15.06 22.44
C ALA A 311 1.06 16.59 22.53
N GLY A 312 -0.14 17.15 22.30
CA GLY A 312 -0.41 18.60 22.29
C GLY A 312 0.12 19.33 21.05
N THR A 313 0.57 18.61 20.03
CA THR A 313 1.08 19.17 18.76
C THR A 313 -0.05 19.52 17.78
N HIS A 314 -1.24 18.92 17.96
CA HIS A 314 -2.37 18.97 17.04
C HIS A 314 -2.05 18.35 15.67
N LEU A 315 -1.09 17.43 15.62
CA LEU A 315 -0.63 16.71 14.42
C LEU A 315 -0.66 15.20 14.65
N MET A 316 -0.79 14.44 13.57
CA MET A 316 -0.61 13.00 13.59
C MET A 316 0.84 12.65 13.29
N HIS A 317 1.45 11.91 14.23
CA HIS A 317 2.82 11.44 14.15
C HIS A 317 2.93 10.18 13.26
N GLU A 318 4.16 9.75 12.95
CA GLU A 318 4.41 8.45 12.33
C GLU A 318 4.02 7.33 13.30
N GLY A 319 4.57 7.35 14.53
CA GLY A 319 4.25 6.39 15.58
C GLY A 319 4.46 7.00 16.96
N PHE A 320 3.75 6.50 17.98
CA PHE A 320 3.90 6.93 19.37
C PHE A 320 3.85 5.74 20.34
N ASP A 321 4.54 5.88 21.48
CA ASP A 321 4.61 4.87 22.54
C ASP A 321 3.25 4.70 23.23
N VAL A 322 2.74 3.46 23.27
CA VAL A 322 1.44 3.14 23.88
C VAL A 322 1.36 3.45 25.38
N ASN A 323 2.52 3.62 26.05
CA ASN A 323 2.62 3.93 27.49
C ASN A 323 2.94 5.40 27.78
N ASN A 324 3.44 6.15 26.78
CA ASN A 324 3.74 7.56 26.88
C ASN A 324 3.64 8.26 25.51
N PRO A 325 2.50 8.82 25.11
CA PRO A 325 2.30 9.46 23.80
C PRO A 325 3.21 10.66 23.52
N GLU A 326 3.86 11.25 24.54
CA GLU A 326 4.87 12.29 24.33
C GLU A 326 6.15 11.76 23.67
N ASN A 327 6.34 10.42 23.68
CA ASN A 327 7.39 9.75 22.94
C ASN A 327 6.87 9.34 21.58
N TYR A 328 7.23 10.08 20.54
CA TYR A 328 6.78 9.83 19.17
C TYR A 328 7.95 9.92 18.18
N THR A 329 7.74 9.35 16.98
CA THR A 329 8.59 9.53 15.81
C THR A 329 7.92 10.47 14.82
N ARG A 330 8.71 11.33 14.14
CA ARG A 330 8.25 12.34 13.17
C ARG A 330 7.03 13.11 13.65
N GLU A 331 7.25 14.34 14.15
CA GLU A 331 6.20 15.21 14.67
C GLU A 331 5.05 15.40 13.67
N TRP A 332 5.38 15.62 12.41
CA TRP A 332 4.43 15.75 11.33
C TRP A 332 4.63 14.61 10.31
N PHE A 333 3.61 13.78 10.16
CA PHE A 333 3.58 12.72 9.16
C PHE A 333 2.34 12.91 8.28
N SER A 334 2.54 13.43 7.05
CA SER A 334 1.44 13.88 6.18
C SER A 334 0.42 12.78 5.91
N TRP A 335 0.88 11.55 5.71
CA TRP A 335 0.02 10.41 5.45
C TRP A 335 -0.94 10.13 6.61
N ALA A 336 -0.44 10.11 7.84
CA ALA A 336 -1.28 9.91 9.03
C ALA A 336 -2.26 11.07 9.23
N ASN A 337 -1.84 12.34 9.01
CA ASN A 337 -2.72 13.48 9.08
C ASN A 337 -3.87 13.39 8.07
N MET A 338 -3.60 12.97 6.83
CA MET A 338 -4.64 12.82 5.82
C MET A 338 -5.58 11.66 6.11
N MET A 339 -5.07 10.53 6.63
CA MET A 339 -5.91 9.40 7.06
C MET A 339 -6.80 9.76 8.25
N PHE A 340 -6.32 10.58 9.18
CA PHE A 340 -7.16 11.13 10.25
C PHE A 340 -8.30 12.00 9.68
N CYS A 341 -7.99 12.91 8.74
CA CYS A 341 -9.00 13.73 8.07
C CYS A 341 -10.04 12.87 7.35
N GLU A 342 -9.61 11.80 6.66
CA GLU A 342 -10.50 10.89 5.97
C GLU A 342 -11.40 10.12 6.93
N LEU A 343 -10.87 9.67 8.10
CA LEU A 343 -11.68 9.03 9.14
C LEU A 343 -12.73 10.01 9.72
N VAL A 344 -12.37 11.30 9.93
CA VAL A 344 -13.34 12.32 10.35
C VAL A 344 -14.45 12.46 9.32
N MET A 345 -14.11 12.55 8.03
CA MET A 345 -15.10 12.66 6.96
C MET A 345 -15.98 11.40 6.88
N ASP A 346 -15.40 10.20 6.98
CA ASP A 346 -16.15 8.95 6.98
C ASP A 346 -17.12 8.83 8.16
N TYR A 347 -16.74 9.33 9.35
CA TYR A 347 -17.62 9.39 10.51
C TYR A 347 -18.87 10.23 10.27
N PHE A 348 -18.78 11.27 9.42
CA PHE A 348 -19.89 12.11 8.98
C PHE A 348 -20.53 11.64 7.66
N ASP A 349 -20.27 10.40 7.22
CA ASP A 349 -20.78 9.80 5.98
C ASP A 349 -20.38 10.57 4.70
N ILE A 350 -19.25 11.29 4.74
CA ILE A 350 -18.66 11.97 3.58
C ILE A 350 -17.59 11.05 3.00
N ARG A 351 -17.86 10.43 1.84
CA ARG A 351 -17.00 9.40 1.22
C ARG A 351 -16.65 9.73 -0.23
N VAL A 352 -15.49 9.23 -0.66
CA VAL A 352 -15.11 9.21 -2.07
C VAL A 352 -15.91 8.14 -2.80
N GLU A 353 -16.40 8.46 -3.99
CA GLU A 353 -17.00 7.46 -4.89
C GLU A 353 -15.87 6.58 -5.47
N LYS A 354 -15.99 5.26 -5.31
CA LYS A 354 -15.04 4.25 -5.79
C LYS A 354 -15.60 3.46 -6.95
#